data_49e526097470db6cb353e8538cf4135a
#
_entry.id   49e526097470db6cb353e8538cf4135a
#
_cell.length_a   1.000
_cell.length_b   1.000
_cell.length_c   1.000
_cell.angle_alpha   90.00
_cell.angle_beta   90.00
_cell.angle_gamma   90.00
#
_symmetry.space_group_name_H-M   'P 1'
#
loop_
_entity.id
_entity.type
_entity.pdbx_description
1 polymer ?
#
loop_
_entity_poly.entity_id
_entity_poly.type
_entity_poly.pdbx_seq_one_letter_code
_entity_poly.pdbx_strand_id
1 'polypeptide(L)'
;MSRGLGDVYKRQKDEFLIARDPIGVIPLYIGRDKDGKIYFGSELKALEGFCDEYELFLPGHYYYSKEGQMKRWYARDWTEYETVKDNDAKAGDVKEALEDAVHRQLMSDVPYGVLLSGGLDSSVISAIAKKYAAKRIETDGASDAWWPQLHSFAIGLKGAPDLSKAREVAEYIGTVHHEINYTIQEGLDALRDVISVSYTHLRAHETLANL
;
A
#
# COMPACT_ATOMS: atom_id res chain seq x y z
N MET A 1 -2.76 -4.13 15.13
CA MET A 1 -2.04 -5.27 14.53
C MET A 1 -1.23 -4.73 13.38
N SER A 2 0.09 -4.90 13.39
CA SER A 2 0.96 -4.54 12.28
C SER A 2 0.52 -5.33 11.05
N ARG A 3 -0.02 -4.65 10.04
CA ARG A 3 -0.36 -5.24 8.74
C ARG A 3 0.89 -5.10 7.87
N GLY A 4 1.81 -5.99 8.03
CA GLY A 4 3.05 -6.00 7.29
C GLY A 4 3.75 -7.32 7.47
N LEU A 5 5.05 -7.29 7.35
CA LEU A 5 5.92 -8.42 7.58
C LEU A 5 5.63 -9.04 8.95
N GLY A 6 5.06 -10.23 8.97
CA GLY A 6 4.97 -11.03 10.18
C GLY A 6 6.21 -11.90 10.29
N ASP A 7 7.12 -11.56 11.17
CA ASP A 7 8.20 -12.43 11.57
C ASP A 7 7.98 -12.95 12.99
N VAL A 8 8.18 -14.24 13.20
CA VAL A 8 8.17 -14.86 14.53
C VAL A 8 9.46 -15.63 14.70
N TYR A 9 10.30 -15.15 15.62
CA TYR A 9 11.53 -15.82 16.00
C TYR A 9 11.40 -16.47 17.37
N LYS A 10 11.60 -17.79 17.46
CA LYS A 10 11.69 -18.52 18.71
C LYS A 10 13.15 -18.81 19.10
N ARG A 11 13.75 -17.90 19.85
CA ARG A 11 15.14 -17.97 20.29
C ARG A 11 15.54 -19.29 20.94
N GLN A 12 14.60 -19.95 21.63
CA GLN A 12 14.86 -21.23 22.33
C GLN A 12 15.03 -22.43 21.39
N LYS A 13 14.66 -22.29 20.12
CA LYS A 13 14.67 -23.38 19.13
C LYS A 13 15.42 -23.06 17.85
N ASP A 14 15.99 -21.86 17.74
CA ASP A 14 16.59 -21.32 16.49
C ASP A 14 15.68 -21.48 15.27
N GLU A 15 14.39 -21.25 15.48
CA GLU A 15 13.36 -21.35 14.45
C GLU A 15 12.80 -19.98 14.11
N PHE A 16 12.57 -19.74 12.84
CA PHE A 16 11.89 -18.52 12.40
C PHE A 16 10.80 -18.83 11.35
N LEU A 17 9.81 -17.97 11.32
CA LEU A 17 8.73 -17.94 10.35
C LEU A 17 8.67 -16.55 9.75
N ILE A 18 8.70 -16.47 8.43
CA ILE A 18 8.50 -15.26 7.65
C ILE A 18 7.23 -15.45 6.83
N ALA A 19 6.35 -14.48 6.81
CA ALA A 19 5.12 -14.53 6.02
C ALA A 19 4.86 -13.18 5.35
N ARG A 20 4.26 -13.22 4.17
CA ARG A 20 3.81 -12.03 3.45
C ARG A 20 2.30 -12.00 3.37
N ASP A 21 1.73 -10.80 3.52
CA ASP A 21 0.29 -10.59 3.42
C ASP A 21 -0.30 -11.08 2.07
N PRO A 22 -1.62 -11.33 2.01
CA PRO A 22 -2.27 -11.90 0.83
C PRO A 22 -2.07 -11.13 -0.47
N ILE A 23 -1.99 -9.80 -0.38
CA ILE A 23 -1.87 -8.89 -1.54
C ILE A 23 -0.42 -8.49 -1.78
N GLY A 24 0.44 -8.62 -0.76
CA GLY A 24 1.84 -8.19 -0.82
C GLY A 24 2.00 -6.68 -0.78
N VAL A 25 1.25 -6.01 0.09
CA VAL A 25 1.26 -4.54 0.23
C VAL A 25 2.67 -4.01 0.46
N ILE A 26 3.44 -4.70 1.31
CA ILE A 26 4.86 -4.38 1.49
C ILE A 26 5.70 -5.35 0.64
N PRO A 27 6.64 -4.85 -0.17
CA PRO A 27 7.60 -5.70 -0.88
C PRO A 27 8.38 -6.57 0.11
N LEU A 28 8.67 -7.78 -0.29
CA LEU A 28 9.53 -8.70 0.46
C LEU A 28 10.32 -9.54 -0.52
N TYR A 29 11.61 -9.68 -0.25
CA TYR A 29 12.54 -10.48 -1.02
C TYR A 29 13.22 -11.51 -0.14
N ILE A 30 13.59 -12.62 -0.72
CA ILE A 30 14.44 -13.65 -0.12
C ILE A 30 15.71 -13.75 -0.93
N GLY A 31 16.85 -13.76 -0.27
CA GLY A 31 18.17 -13.91 -0.90
C GLY A 31 18.97 -15.05 -0.28
N ARG A 32 19.94 -15.57 -1.02
CA ARG A 32 20.90 -16.58 -0.57
C ARG A 32 22.31 -16.13 -0.93
N ASP A 33 23.21 -16.28 0.02
CA ASP A 33 24.64 -16.10 -0.25
C ASP A 33 25.26 -17.41 -0.78
N LYS A 34 26.52 -17.34 -1.17
CA LYS A 34 27.34 -18.49 -1.67
C LYS A 34 27.47 -19.64 -0.65
N ASP A 35 27.28 -19.34 0.63
CA ASP A 35 27.35 -20.35 1.70
C ASP A 35 25.95 -20.93 2.00
N GLY A 36 24.92 -20.53 1.25
CA GLY A 36 23.54 -20.98 1.41
C GLY A 36 22.78 -20.33 2.57
N LYS A 37 23.33 -19.28 3.18
CA LYS A 37 22.62 -18.52 4.21
C LYS A 37 21.49 -17.72 3.59
N ILE A 38 20.38 -17.64 4.31
CA ILE A 38 19.15 -17.03 3.84
C ILE A 38 18.99 -15.65 4.49
N TYR A 39 18.60 -14.70 3.67
CA TYR A 39 18.34 -13.31 4.04
C TYR A 39 16.97 -12.88 3.56
N PHE A 40 16.33 -12.00 4.33
CA PHE A 40 15.04 -11.41 3.97
C PHE A 40 15.15 -9.89 4.05
N GLY A 41 14.54 -9.21 3.10
CA GLY A 41 14.52 -7.76 3.06
C GLY A 41 13.26 -7.24 2.39
N SER A 42 12.73 -6.13 2.89
CA SER A 42 11.63 -5.43 2.25
C SER A 42 12.07 -4.63 1.02
N GLU A 43 13.38 -4.46 0.87
CA GLU A 43 13.99 -3.77 -0.26
C GLU A 43 15.10 -4.63 -0.88
N LEU A 44 15.09 -4.72 -2.21
CA LEU A 44 16.09 -5.50 -2.94
C LEU A 44 17.53 -5.00 -2.68
N LYS A 45 17.69 -3.66 -2.57
CA LYS A 45 19.01 -3.05 -2.28
C LYS A 45 19.60 -3.53 -0.95
N ALA A 46 18.77 -3.99 -0.02
CA ALA A 46 19.23 -4.54 1.25
C ALA A 46 19.88 -5.92 1.12
N LEU A 47 19.67 -6.60 -0.01
CA LEU A 47 20.23 -7.91 -0.31
C LEU A 47 21.37 -7.82 -1.34
N GLU A 48 21.40 -6.75 -2.11
CA GLU A 48 22.41 -6.50 -3.12
C GLU A 48 23.82 -6.36 -2.47
N GLY A 49 24.79 -7.00 -3.06
CA GLY A 49 26.17 -6.95 -2.63
C GLY A 49 26.61 -8.07 -1.68
N PHE A 50 25.70 -8.86 -1.11
CA PHE A 50 26.05 -10.03 -0.31
C PHE A 50 25.21 -11.29 -0.57
N CYS A 51 24.12 -11.18 -1.33
CA CYS A 51 23.41 -12.35 -1.85
C CYS A 51 23.80 -12.59 -3.32
N ASP A 52 24.02 -13.83 -3.67
CA ASP A 52 24.32 -14.24 -5.05
C ASP A 52 23.03 -14.54 -5.82
N GLU A 53 21.99 -14.98 -5.11
CA GLU A 53 20.67 -15.23 -5.64
C GLU A 53 19.62 -14.52 -4.80
N TYR A 54 18.63 -13.93 -5.45
CA TYR A 54 17.48 -13.34 -4.78
C TYR A 54 16.24 -13.42 -5.65
N GLU A 55 15.12 -13.59 -5.00
CA GLU A 55 13.81 -13.67 -5.64
C GLU A 55 12.75 -12.90 -4.85
N LEU A 56 11.65 -12.57 -5.52
CA LEU A 56 10.50 -11.97 -4.87
C LEU A 56 9.84 -12.98 -3.95
N PHE A 57 9.65 -12.64 -2.68
CA PHE A 57 8.84 -13.43 -1.78
C PHE A 57 7.36 -13.25 -2.15
N LEU A 58 6.70 -14.31 -2.58
CA LEU A 58 5.36 -14.24 -3.15
C LEU A 58 4.29 -13.80 -2.13
N PRO A 59 3.31 -12.97 -2.52
CA PRO A 59 2.16 -12.65 -1.70
C PRO A 59 1.40 -13.91 -1.27
N GLY A 60 0.85 -13.89 -0.04
CA GLY A 60 0.11 -15.03 0.50
C GLY A 60 0.94 -16.29 0.75
N HIS A 61 2.26 -16.12 0.87
CA HIS A 61 3.18 -17.22 1.16
C HIS A 61 3.86 -17.02 2.51
N TYR A 62 4.38 -18.10 3.05
CA TYR A 62 5.25 -18.14 4.22
C TYR A 62 6.50 -18.97 3.94
N TYR A 63 7.55 -18.69 4.69
CA TYR A 63 8.75 -19.51 4.76
C TYR A 63 8.99 -19.90 6.22
N TYR A 64 9.07 -21.18 6.48
CA TYR A 64 9.41 -21.70 7.79
C TYR A 64 10.79 -22.35 7.75
N SER A 65 11.67 -21.94 8.66
CA SER A 65 13.09 -22.34 8.63
C SER A 65 13.33 -23.85 8.65
N LYS A 66 12.44 -24.61 9.31
CA LYS A 66 12.55 -26.08 9.32
C LYS A 66 12.11 -26.75 8.03
N GLU A 67 11.25 -26.13 7.29
CA GLU A 67 10.75 -26.68 6.02
C GLU A 67 11.63 -26.29 4.84
N GLY A 68 12.36 -25.17 4.96
CA GLY A 68 13.34 -24.74 3.99
C GLY A 68 12.78 -24.32 2.63
N GLN A 69 11.48 -24.10 2.54
CA GLN A 69 10.80 -23.75 1.29
C GLN A 69 9.65 -22.76 1.53
N MET A 70 9.35 -21.97 0.50
CA MET A 70 8.21 -21.06 0.47
C MET A 70 6.93 -21.86 0.20
N LYS A 71 5.90 -21.65 1.01
CA LYS A 71 4.59 -22.31 0.87
C LYS A 71 3.46 -21.30 0.86
N ARG A 72 2.47 -21.56 0.04
CA ARG A 72 1.25 -20.75 -0.03
C ARG A 72 0.37 -21.05 1.19
N TRP A 73 -0.04 -20.02 1.93
CA TRP A 73 -0.97 -20.12 3.06
C TRP A 73 -2.32 -19.47 2.77
N TYR A 74 -2.39 -18.63 1.73
CA TYR A 74 -3.59 -17.89 1.38
C TYR A 74 -3.94 -18.13 -0.09
N ALA A 75 -5.10 -18.68 -0.33
CA ALA A 75 -5.69 -18.86 -1.64
C ALA A 75 -7.12 -18.33 -1.64
N ARG A 76 -7.52 -17.66 -2.69
CA ARG A 76 -8.89 -17.20 -2.91
C ARG A 76 -9.43 -17.76 -4.22
N ASP A 77 -10.74 -18.01 -4.23
CA ASP A 77 -11.42 -18.59 -5.40
C ASP A 77 -11.32 -17.66 -6.62
N TRP A 78 -11.30 -16.34 -6.40
CA TRP A 78 -11.18 -15.34 -7.46
C TRP A 78 -9.84 -15.34 -8.21
N THR A 79 -8.85 -16.10 -7.77
CA THR A 79 -7.62 -16.31 -8.55
C THR A 79 -7.86 -17.16 -9.79
N GLU A 80 -8.94 -17.94 -9.82
CA GLU A 80 -9.35 -18.77 -10.94
C GLU A 80 -10.62 -18.17 -11.57
N TYR A 81 -10.52 -17.68 -12.81
CA TYR A 81 -11.62 -17.00 -13.49
C TYR A 81 -12.90 -17.86 -13.54
N GLU A 82 -12.78 -19.16 -13.79
CA GLU A 82 -13.91 -20.08 -13.89
C GLU A 82 -14.76 -20.16 -12.60
N THR A 83 -14.16 -19.90 -11.44
CA THR A 83 -14.86 -19.95 -10.16
C THR A 83 -15.66 -18.68 -9.87
N VAL A 84 -15.37 -17.58 -10.57
CA VAL A 84 -15.99 -16.27 -10.33
C VAL A 84 -16.70 -15.65 -11.53
N LYS A 85 -16.62 -16.28 -12.71
CA LYS A 85 -17.19 -15.73 -13.95
C LYS A 85 -18.70 -15.48 -13.89
N ASP A 86 -19.40 -16.25 -13.09
CA ASP A 86 -20.87 -16.16 -12.89
C ASP A 86 -21.24 -15.44 -11.57
N ASN A 87 -20.30 -14.72 -10.95
CA ASN A 87 -20.54 -14.00 -9.72
C ASN A 87 -21.47 -12.81 -9.97
N ASP A 88 -22.64 -12.80 -9.31
CA ASP A 88 -23.64 -11.74 -9.40
C ASP A 88 -23.42 -10.67 -8.31
N ALA A 89 -22.22 -10.05 -8.31
CA ALA A 89 -21.91 -8.98 -7.37
C ALA A 89 -22.70 -7.71 -7.69
N LYS A 90 -23.35 -7.15 -6.68
CA LYS A 90 -24.12 -5.90 -6.79
C LYS A 90 -23.24 -4.69 -6.50
N ALA A 91 -23.51 -3.58 -7.16
CA ALA A 91 -22.80 -2.33 -6.92
C ALA A 91 -22.85 -1.88 -5.44
N GLY A 92 -23.94 -2.21 -4.72
CA GLY A 92 -24.08 -1.97 -3.29
C GLY A 92 -23.03 -2.71 -2.47
N ASP A 93 -22.82 -3.98 -2.76
CA ASP A 93 -21.85 -4.82 -2.05
C ASP A 93 -20.42 -4.31 -2.25
N VAL A 94 -20.10 -3.88 -3.48
CA VAL A 94 -18.80 -3.27 -3.81
C VAL A 94 -18.60 -1.97 -3.03
N LYS A 95 -19.64 -1.12 -2.96
CA LYS A 95 -19.60 0.13 -2.20
C LYS A 95 -19.32 -0.13 -0.73
N GLU A 96 -20.07 -1.02 -0.10
CA GLU A 96 -19.90 -1.34 1.31
C GLU A 96 -18.52 -1.93 1.61
N ALA A 97 -18.07 -2.86 0.79
CA ALA A 97 -16.75 -3.45 0.92
C ALA A 97 -15.61 -2.41 0.77
N LEU A 98 -15.75 -1.47 -0.16
CA LEU A 98 -14.78 -0.40 -0.37
C LEU A 98 -14.80 0.62 0.78
N GLU A 99 -15.99 1.02 1.25
CA GLU A 99 -16.11 1.90 2.42
C GLU A 99 -15.46 1.27 3.66
N ASP A 100 -15.72 -0.01 3.93
CA ASP A 100 -15.12 -0.73 5.04
C ASP A 100 -13.59 -0.88 4.88
N ALA A 101 -13.12 -1.18 3.68
CA ALA A 101 -11.69 -1.29 3.40
C ALA A 101 -10.95 0.03 3.65
N VAL A 102 -11.48 1.16 3.17
CA VAL A 102 -10.90 2.48 3.41
C VAL A 102 -10.98 2.82 4.90
N HIS A 103 -12.13 2.67 5.52
CA HIS A 103 -12.34 2.99 6.94
C HIS A 103 -11.33 2.29 7.84
N ARG A 104 -11.10 0.99 7.63
CA ARG A 104 -10.10 0.22 8.40
C ARG A 104 -8.66 0.69 8.21
N GLN A 105 -8.35 1.41 7.14
CA GLN A 105 -7.00 1.90 6.84
C GLN A 105 -6.77 3.33 7.34
N LEU A 106 -7.79 4.02 7.82
CA LEU A 106 -7.65 5.39 8.33
C LEU A 106 -7.17 5.45 9.79
N MET A 107 -6.91 4.32 10.43
CA MET A 107 -6.35 4.28 11.78
C MET A 107 -4.96 4.91 11.78
N SER A 108 -4.81 6.04 12.47
CA SER A 108 -3.57 6.80 12.55
C SER A 108 -3.48 7.60 13.83
N ASP A 109 -2.31 7.64 14.43
CA ASP A 109 -1.97 8.47 15.61
C ASP A 109 -1.39 9.83 15.23
N VAL A 110 -1.29 10.11 13.92
CA VAL A 110 -0.84 11.38 13.35
C VAL A 110 -1.84 11.89 12.30
N PRO A 111 -1.84 13.19 11.99
CA PRO A 111 -2.62 13.71 10.87
C PRO A 111 -2.29 13.01 9.57
N TYR A 112 -3.30 12.72 8.76
CA TYR A 112 -3.12 12.13 7.43
C TYR A 112 -3.80 12.98 6.35
N GLY A 113 -3.37 12.80 5.12
CA GLY A 113 -3.95 13.38 3.93
C GLY A 113 -4.15 12.33 2.85
N VAL A 114 -4.78 12.73 1.76
CA VAL A 114 -5.03 11.88 0.60
C VAL A 114 -4.34 12.43 -0.64
N LEU A 115 -3.82 11.54 -1.47
CA LEU A 115 -3.35 11.90 -2.80
C LEU A 115 -4.56 11.91 -3.74
N LEU A 116 -4.77 13.03 -4.44
CA LEU A 116 -5.94 13.25 -5.27
C LEU A 116 -5.50 13.65 -6.68
N SER A 117 -5.63 12.74 -7.62
CA SER A 117 -5.30 12.95 -9.04
C SER A 117 -6.47 13.49 -9.87
N GLY A 118 -7.69 13.50 -9.31
CA GLY A 118 -8.92 13.82 -10.05
C GLY A 118 -9.48 12.67 -10.89
N GLY A 119 -8.82 11.52 -10.92
CA GLY A 119 -9.34 10.27 -11.50
C GLY A 119 -10.39 9.63 -10.62
N LEU A 120 -11.12 8.64 -11.16
CA LEU A 120 -12.23 7.96 -10.47
C LEU A 120 -11.79 7.38 -9.12
N ASP A 121 -10.73 6.58 -9.11
CA ASP A 121 -10.30 5.83 -7.94
C ASP A 121 -9.88 6.75 -6.80
N SER A 122 -8.99 7.71 -7.07
CA SER A 122 -8.54 8.68 -6.06
C SER A 122 -9.68 9.53 -5.54
N SER A 123 -10.65 9.88 -6.39
CA SER A 123 -11.82 10.66 -6.00
C SER A 123 -12.74 9.90 -5.06
N VAL A 124 -13.03 8.63 -5.37
CA VAL A 124 -13.87 7.77 -4.53
C VAL A 124 -13.21 7.50 -3.18
N ILE A 125 -11.92 7.14 -3.18
CA ILE A 125 -11.15 6.92 -1.93
C ILE A 125 -11.12 8.18 -1.07
N SER A 126 -10.87 9.36 -1.68
CA SER A 126 -10.85 10.64 -0.96
C SER A 126 -12.20 11.01 -0.38
N ALA A 127 -13.29 10.76 -1.11
CA ALA A 127 -14.65 11.00 -0.63
C ALA A 127 -15.00 10.11 0.57
N ILE A 128 -14.63 8.82 0.52
CA ILE A 128 -14.80 7.89 1.64
C ILE A 128 -13.96 8.34 2.84
N ALA A 129 -12.68 8.67 2.62
CA ALA A 129 -11.80 9.14 3.68
C ALA A 129 -12.37 10.42 4.35
N LYS A 130 -12.92 11.35 3.57
CA LYS A 130 -13.57 12.56 4.08
C LYS A 130 -14.75 12.27 4.99
N LYS A 131 -15.55 11.25 4.67
CA LYS A 131 -16.70 10.82 5.47
C LYS A 131 -16.30 10.48 6.92
N TYR A 132 -15.10 9.94 7.12
CA TYR A 132 -14.61 9.47 8.41
C TYR A 132 -13.57 10.40 9.06
N ALA A 133 -13.05 11.42 8.36
CA ALA A 133 -11.92 12.24 8.80
C ALA A 133 -12.18 13.03 10.08
N ALA A 134 -13.44 13.32 10.43
CA ALA A 134 -13.80 14.14 11.59
C ALA A 134 -13.71 13.38 12.94
N LYS A 135 -13.67 12.06 12.91
CA LYS A 135 -13.70 11.22 14.11
C LYS A 135 -12.53 10.25 14.16
N ARG A 136 -12.10 9.92 15.35
CA ARG A 136 -11.05 8.91 15.57
C ARG A 136 -11.63 7.50 15.44
N ILE A 137 -11.01 6.68 14.61
CA ILE A 137 -11.42 5.30 14.39
C ILE A 137 -11.07 4.41 15.59
N GLU A 138 -9.94 4.69 16.26
CA GLU A 138 -9.45 3.92 17.40
C GLU A 138 -10.39 3.98 18.62
N THR A 139 -11.29 4.97 18.65
CA THR A 139 -12.28 5.15 19.72
C THR A 139 -13.70 4.91 19.24
N ASP A 140 -13.91 4.15 18.17
CA ASP A 140 -15.21 3.89 17.54
C ASP A 140 -16.01 5.20 17.28
N GLY A 141 -15.30 6.27 16.96
CA GLY A 141 -15.89 7.57 16.70
C GLY A 141 -16.35 8.36 17.97
N ALA A 142 -16.00 7.89 19.17
CA ALA A 142 -16.39 8.55 20.41
C ALA A 142 -15.66 9.88 20.64
N SER A 143 -14.48 10.06 20.05
CA SER A 143 -13.70 11.30 20.16
C SER A 143 -13.44 11.91 18.77
N ASP A 144 -13.24 13.24 18.77
CA ASP A 144 -12.87 13.95 17.55
C ASP A 144 -11.45 13.61 17.11
N ALA A 145 -11.21 13.65 15.81
CA ALA A 145 -9.89 13.50 15.26
C ALA A 145 -8.98 14.66 15.69
N TRP A 146 -7.69 14.39 15.81
CA TRP A 146 -6.69 15.43 16.11
C TRP A 146 -6.68 16.54 15.05
N TRP A 147 -7.04 16.18 13.81
CA TRP A 147 -7.09 17.06 12.67
C TRP A 147 -8.38 16.79 11.88
N PRO A 148 -9.50 17.45 12.21
CA PRO A 148 -10.82 17.14 11.66
C PRO A 148 -10.97 17.54 10.18
N GLN A 149 -10.05 18.33 9.64
CA GLN A 149 -10.02 18.68 8.23
C GLN A 149 -9.13 17.71 7.45
N LEU A 150 -9.71 17.06 6.43
CA LEU A 150 -8.93 16.24 5.51
C LEU A 150 -8.19 17.14 4.52
N HIS A 151 -6.89 16.94 4.40
CA HIS A 151 -6.04 17.56 3.40
C HIS A 151 -5.90 16.66 2.19
N SER A 152 -5.99 17.22 1.00
CA SER A 152 -5.72 16.53 -0.26
C SER A 152 -4.54 17.17 -0.98
N PHE A 153 -3.76 16.33 -1.67
CA PHE A 153 -2.55 16.75 -2.36
C PHE A 153 -2.59 16.29 -3.81
N ALA A 154 -2.25 17.19 -4.71
CA ALA A 154 -2.02 16.88 -6.11
C ALA A 154 -0.65 17.43 -6.54
N ILE A 155 0.04 16.71 -7.41
CA ILE A 155 1.31 17.14 -7.97
C ILE A 155 1.28 16.94 -9.48
N GLY A 156 1.78 17.91 -10.24
CA GLY A 156 1.81 17.81 -11.69
C GLY A 156 2.51 18.97 -12.36
N LEU A 157 2.63 18.88 -13.69
CA LEU A 157 3.13 19.97 -14.50
C LEU A 157 2.13 21.15 -14.50
N LYS A 158 2.64 22.34 -14.48
CA LYS A 158 1.80 23.55 -14.50
C LYS A 158 0.83 23.52 -15.69
N GLY A 159 -0.48 23.62 -15.40
CA GLY A 159 -1.53 23.59 -16.40
C GLY A 159 -1.95 22.18 -16.85
N ALA A 160 -1.47 21.13 -16.19
CA ALA A 160 -1.92 19.77 -16.45
C ALA A 160 -3.44 19.63 -16.18
N PRO A 161 -4.20 18.94 -17.05
CA PRO A 161 -5.64 18.78 -16.90
C PRO A 161 -6.02 18.05 -15.61
N ASP A 162 -5.19 17.12 -15.16
CA ASP A 162 -5.42 16.35 -13.96
C ASP A 162 -5.46 17.25 -12.69
N LEU A 163 -4.61 18.28 -12.63
CA LEU A 163 -4.62 19.24 -11.51
C LEU A 163 -5.95 20.00 -11.43
N SER A 164 -6.51 20.38 -12.61
CA SER A 164 -7.82 21.02 -12.66
C SER A 164 -8.92 20.10 -12.14
N LYS A 165 -8.89 18.83 -12.55
CA LYS A 165 -9.85 17.82 -12.06
C LYS A 165 -9.70 17.51 -10.58
N ALA A 166 -8.48 17.42 -10.10
CA ALA A 166 -8.21 17.26 -8.68
C ALA A 166 -8.80 18.39 -7.85
N ARG A 167 -8.67 19.62 -8.32
CA ARG A 167 -9.23 20.81 -7.67
C ARG A 167 -10.76 20.78 -7.64
N GLU A 168 -11.42 20.48 -8.76
CA GLU A 168 -12.87 20.33 -8.83
C GLU A 168 -13.39 19.30 -7.81
N VAL A 169 -12.72 18.14 -7.74
CA VAL A 169 -13.09 17.09 -6.78
C VAL A 169 -12.83 17.54 -5.34
N ALA A 170 -11.68 18.18 -5.08
CA ALA A 170 -11.34 18.67 -3.76
C ALA A 170 -12.36 19.69 -3.21
N GLU A 171 -12.81 20.61 -4.07
CA GLU A 171 -13.86 21.57 -3.76
C GLU A 171 -15.19 20.85 -3.47
N TYR A 172 -15.57 19.87 -4.30
CA TYR A 172 -16.80 19.13 -4.14
C TYR A 172 -16.86 18.33 -2.84
N ILE A 173 -15.79 17.63 -2.47
CA ILE A 173 -15.73 16.83 -1.23
C ILE A 173 -15.36 17.66 0.01
N GLY A 174 -14.93 18.92 -0.18
CA GLY A 174 -14.61 19.83 0.92
C GLY A 174 -13.31 19.50 1.65
N THR A 175 -12.24 19.19 0.91
CA THR A 175 -10.88 19.05 1.47
C THR A 175 -10.10 20.35 1.43
N VAL A 176 -9.09 20.48 2.28
CA VAL A 176 -8.06 21.53 2.13
C VAL A 176 -7.08 21.04 1.07
N HIS A 177 -7.20 21.59 -0.14
CA HIS A 177 -6.42 21.14 -1.28
C HIS A 177 -5.07 21.82 -1.39
N HIS A 178 -4.03 21.04 -1.62
CA HIS A 178 -2.67 21.49 -1.87
C HIS A 178 -2.22 21.03 -3.24
N GLU A 179 -1.87 22.00 -4.08
CA GLU A 179 -1.40 21.75 -5.44
C GLU A 179 0.09 22.06 -5.53
N ILE A 180 0.88 21.09 -5.96
CA ILE A 180 2.32 21.21 -6.13
C ILE A 180 2.62 21.17 -7.62
N ASN A 181 3.17 22.24 -8.13
CA ASN A 181 3.55 22.36 -9.53
C ASN A 181 5.06 22.20 -9.66
N TYR A 182 5.50 21.45 -10.68
CA TYR A 182 6.90 21.30 -11.02
C TYR A 182 7.13 21.43 -12.52
N THR A 183 8.34 21.73 -12.92
CA THR A 183 8.80 21.74 -14.31
C THR A 183 9.38 20.38 -14.68
N ILE A 184 9.47 20.07 -15.98
CA ILE A 184 10.09 18.82 -16.45
C ILE A 184 11.53 18.69 -15.90
N GLN A 185 12.29 19.80 -15.88
CA GLN A 185 13.66 19.76 -15.36
C GLN A 185 13.72 19.45 -13.87
N GLU A 186 12.88 20.09 -13.04
CA GLU A 186 12.79 19.79 -11.62
C GLU A 186 12.42 18.33 -11.37
N GLY A 187 11.48 17.77 -12.18
CA GLY A 187 11.13 16.36 -12.12
C GLY A 187 12.31 15.43 -12.45
N LEU A 188 13.09 15.76 -13.48
CA LEU A 188 14.29 14.98 -13.85
C LEU A 188 15.37 15.06 -12.78
N ASP A 189 15.59 16.24 -12.22
CA ASP A 189 16.62 16.47 -11.19
C ASP A 189 16.26 15.72 -9.88
N ALA A 190 14.97 15.68 -9.54
CA ALA A 190 14.46 14.99 -8.35
C ALA A 190 14.48 13.44 -8.46
N LEU A 191 14.66 12.87 -9.66
CA LEU A 191 14.54 11.41 -9.85
C LEU A 191 15.44 10.58 -8.92
N ARG A 192 16.66 11.03 -8.67
CA ARG A 192 17.59 10.31 -7.80
C ARG A 192 17.08 10.25 -6.35
N ASP A 193 16.56 11.38 -5.86
CA ASP A 193 16.02 11.49 -4.52
C ASP A 193 14.73 10.70 -4.39
N VAL A 194 13.84 10.80 -5.40
CA VAL A 194 12.61 10.02 -5.47
C VAL A 194 12.90 8.52 -5.45
N ILE A 195 13.86 8.03 -6.24
CA ILE A 195 14.24 6.61 -6.26
C ILE A 195 14.72 6.16 -4.88
N SER A 196 15.52 6.97 -4.19
CA SER A 196 16.03 6.60 -2.87
C SER A 196 14.96 6.50 -1.80
N VAL A 197 13.93 7.35 -1.87
CA VAL A 197 12.84 7.44 -0.89
C VAL A 197 11.66 6.53 -1.27
N SER A 198 11.27 6.52 -2.54
CA SER A 198 10.03 5.86 -2.99
C SER A 198 10.14 4.35 -3.07
N TYR A 199 11.35 3.81 -3.11
CA TYR A 199 11.55 2.35 -3.11
C TYR A 199 11.03 1.69 -1.83
N THR A 200 10.91 2.47 -0.75
CA THR A 200 10.43 2.03 0.55
C THR A 200 8.95 2.22 0.78
N HIS A 201 8.32 3.23 0.18
CA HIS A 201 6.98 3.66 0.60
C HIS A 201 5.92 3.73 -0.51
N LEU A 202 6.29 3.93 -1.76
CA LEU A 202 5.33 4.21 -2.84
C LEU A 202 4.96 3.00 -3.72
N ARG A 203 5.70 1.92 -3.68
CA ARG A 203 5.46 0.76 -4.57
C ARG A 203 4.40 -0.23 -4.11
N ALA A 204 3.86 -0.07 -2.92
CA ALA A 204 2.90 -1.04 -2.40
C ALA A 204 1.56 -1.06 -3.16
N HIS A 205 1.21 0.00 -3.87
CA HIS A 205 -0.12 0.15 -4.47
C HIS A 205 -0.17 0.04 -5.99
N GLU A 206 0.92 0.30 -6.71
CA GLU A 206 0.84 0.43 -8.17
C GLU A 206 1.39 -0.76 -8.98
N THR A 207 2.21 -1.61 -8.37
CA THR A 207 2.92 -2.66 -9.13
C THR A 207 2.11 -3.92 -9.37
N LEU A 208 1.01 -4.13 -8.65
CA LEU A 208 0.18 -5.35 -8.80
C LEU A 208 -1.10 -5.11 -9.60
N ALA A 209 -1.46 -3.87 -9.88
CA ALA A 209 -2.63 -3.55 -10.71
C ALA A 209 -2.32 -3.58 -12.23
N ASN A 210 -1.04 -3.63 -12.61
CA ASN A 210 -0.60 -3.59 -14.01
C ASN A 210 0.13 -4.87 -14.48
N LEU A 211 0.06 -5.94 -13.73
CA LEU A 211 0.49 -7.28 -14.11
C LEU A 211 -0.69 -8.25 -14.08
#